data_6876a9cb65106a89bc5abc0315166848
#
_entry.id   6876a9cb65106a89bc5abc0315166848
#
_cell.length_a   1.000
_cell.length_b   1.000
_cell.length_c   1.000
_cell.angle_alpha   90.00
_cell.angle_beta   90.00
_cell.angle_gamma   90.00
#
_symmetry.space_group_name_H-M   'P 1'
#
loop_
_entity.id
_entity.type
_entity.pdbx_description
1 polymer ?
#
loop_
_entity_poly.entity_id
_entity_poly.type
_entity_poly.pdbx_seq_one_letter_code
_entity_poly.pdbx_strand_id
1 'polypeptide(L)'
;MIHPEIYTYFDDKEAWKQRFLRPEAISKEWDMMVEEIAPDVYQFPLFKEELCAKLIECAEATQKWTHKRHAFYPTTDMLVETFGFDDIYMEILDEYIMGAARHIYELAGGSWDMGNIYSENFIIRYSPEEQGHLSLHYDQSKISCNVALNEDFEGGGTYFSRHKKLAKPKGTGYVTIHPGQITHKHGGMPVNKGTRYIIVSFMNEDKQREXHIKSLEEFADRNGYYDK
;
A
#
# COMPACT_ATOMS: atom_id res chain seq x y z
N MET A 1 9.48 23.44 -1.17
CA MET A 1 8.94 22.21 -1.80
C MET A 1 9.84 21.89 -2.99
N ILE A 2 10.55 20.72 -2.93
CA ILE A 2 11.59 20.44 -3.92
C ILE A 2 11.08 19.83 -5.24
N HIS A 3 9.89 19.27 -5.23
CA HIS A 3 9.27 18.71 -6.43
C HIS A 3 7.81 19.14 -6.50
N PRO A 4 7.54 20.43 -6.82
CA PRO A 4 6.16 20.91 -6.81
C PRO A 4 5.25 20.19 -7.80
N GLU A 5 5.82 19.63 -8.87
CA GLU A 5 5.04 18.95 -9.91
C GLU A 5 4.32 17.70 -9.40
N ILE A 6 4.81 17.03 -8.35
CA ILE A 6 4.09 15.84 -7.85
C ILE A 6 2.86 16.23 -7.03
N TYR A 7 2.74 17.49 -6.63
CA TYR A 7 1.63 17.98 -5.82
C TYR A 7 0.51 18.62 -6.65
N THR A 8 0.57 18.53 -7.98
CA THR A 8 -0.42 19.16 -8.86
C THR A 8 -1.60 18.27 -9.21
N TYR A 9 -1.78 17.17 -8.51
CA TYR A 9 -2.81 16.16 -8.81
C TYR A 9 -4.21 16.80 -8.91
N PHE A 10 -4.57 17.65 -7.94
CA PHE A 10 -5.91 18.25 -7.91
C PHE A 10 -6.09 19.37 -8.93
N ASP A 11 -5.03 19.85 -9.54
CA ASP A 11 -5.12 20.84 -10.62
C ASP A 11 -5.55 20.21 -11.94
N ASP A 12 -5.02 19.01 -12.26
CA ASP A 12 -5.38 18.26 -13.45
C ASP A 12 -5.04 16.78 -13.21
N LYS A 13 -6.05 16.05 -12.75
CA LYS A 13 -5.86 14.65 -12.35
C LYS A 13 -5.41 13.77 -13.52
N GLU A 14 -5.96 13.98 -14.70
CA GLU A 14 -5.62 13.13 -15.86
C GLU A 14 -4.19 13.37 -16.33
N ALA A 15 -3.76 14.64 -16.41
CA ALA A 15 -2.38 14.96 -16.79
C ALA A 15 -1.40 14.37 -15.77
N TRP A 16 -1.73 14.48 -14.47
CA TRP A 16 -0.89 13.93 -13.41
C TRP A 16 -0.76 12.40 -13.56
N LYS A 17 -1.88 11.73 -13.77
CA LYS A 17 -1.87 10.26 -13.91
C LYS A 17 -1.04 9.84 -15.13
N GLN A 18 -1.20 10.51 -16.26
CA GLN A 18 -0.44 10.20 -17.46
C GLN A 18 1.07 10.37 -17.23
N ARG A 19 1.44 11.36 -16.45
CA ARG A 19 2.86 11.61 -16.15
C ARG A 19 3.43 10.57 -15.19
N PHE A 20 2.71 10.22 -14.14
CA PHE A 20 3.29 9.54 -12.97
C PHE A 20 2.85 8.09 -12.77
N LEU A 21 1.75 7.65 -13.40
CA LEU A 21 1.31 6.27 -13.27
C LEU A 21 1.69 5.47 -14.53
N ARG A 22 1.93 4.19 -14.32
CA ARG A 22 2.22 3.30 -15.44
C ARG A 22 0.96 3.12 -16.28
N PRO A 23 1.08 3.04 -17.62
CA PRO A 23 -0.08 2.85 -18.49
C PRO A 23 -0.91 1.63 -18.12
N GLU A 24 -0.26 0.53 -17.69
CA GLU A 24 -0.95 -0.69 -17.27
C GLU A 24 -1.90 -0.42 -16.10
N ALA A 25 -1.47 0.42 -15.14
CA ALA A 25 -2.31 0.78 -13.99
C ALA A 25 -3.51 1.61 -14.46
N ILE A 26 -3.27 2.59 -15.32
CA ILE A 26 -4.33 3.48 -15.82
C ILE A 26 -5.41 2.67 -16.55
N SER A 27 -5.03 1.63 -17.29
CA SER A 27 -5.97 0.79 -18.06
C SER A 27 -6.88 -0.04 -17.15
N LYS A 28 -6.44 -0.32 -15.91
CA LYS A 28 -7.19 -1.12 -14.94
C LYS A 28 -7.57 -2.51 -15.45
N GLU A 29 -6.73 -3.06 -16.30
CA GLU A 29 -6.93 -4.44 -16.79
C GLU A 29 -6.35 -5.42 -15.78
N TRP A 30 -7.04 -5.52 -14.64
CA TRP A 30 -6.52 -6.25 -13.47
C TRP A 30 -6.12 -7.69 -13.78
N ASP A 31 -6.95 -8.39 -14.58
CA ASP A 31 -6.67 -9.78 -14.91
C ASP A 31 -5.35 -9.96 -15.67
N MET A 32 -4.91 -8.92 -16.38
CA MET A 32 -3.69 -8.99 -17.17
C MET A 32 -2.47 -8.54 -16.40
N MET A 33 -2.63 -7.64 -15.44
CA MET A 33 -1.49 -7.01 -14.78
C MET A 33 -1.19 -7.53 -13.39
N VAL A 34 -2.17 -8.15 -12.72
CA VAL A 34 -2.00 -8.64 -11.35
C VAL A 34 -1.42 -10.05 -11.40
N GLU A 35 -0.37 -10.29 -10.61
CA GLU A 35 0.30 -11.59 -10.54
C GLU A 35 0.26 -12.11 -9.10
N GLU A 36 -0.24 -13.32 -8.91
CA GLU A 36 -0.21 -13.97 -7.59
C GLU A 36 1.18 -14.54 -7.32
N ILE A 37 1.79 -14.10 -6.22
CA ILE A 37 3.14 -14.53 -5.80
C ILE A 37 3.06 -15.70 -4.83
N ALA A 38 2.05 -15.71 -3.98
CA ALA A 38 1.74 -16.73 -2.98
C ALA A 38 0.25 -16.62 -2.72
N PRO A 39 -0.38 -17.61 -2.08
CA PRO A 39 -1.83 -17.52 -1.84
C PRO A 39 -2.24 -16.19 -1.22
N ASP A 40 -3.08 -15.46 -1.92
CA ASP A 40 -3.61 -14.14 -1.56
C ASP A 40 -2.57 -13.03 -1.48
N VAL A 41 -1.35 -13.26 -1.97
CA VAL A 41 -0.31 -12.23 -2.09
C VAL A 41 -0.12 -11.90 -3.56
N TYR A 42 -0.34 -10.66 -3.94
CA TYR A 42 -0.32 -10.25 -5.34
C TYR A 42 0.61 -9.07 -5.56
N GLN A 43 1.12 -8.93 -6.78
CA GLN A 43 1.86 -7.73 -7.17
C GLN A 43 1.37 -7.19 -8.50
N PHE A 44 1.51 -5.89 -8.69
CA PHE A 44 1.14 -5.23 -9.92
C PHE A 44 1.87 -3.88 -10.06
N PRO A 45 2.07 -3.40 -11.29
CA PRO A 45 2.74 -2.11 -11.50
C PRO A 45 1.79 -0.95 -11.21
N LEU A 46 2.30 0.14 -10.62
CA LEU A 46 1.49 1.33 -10.34
C LEU A 46 2.21 2.62 -10.71
N PHE A 47 3.33 2.90 -10.05
CA PHE A 47 4.03 4.18 -10.22
C PHE A 47 5.16 4.07 -11.24
N LYS A 48 5.38 5.15 -11.99
CA LYS A 48 6.60 5.30 -12.78
C LYS A 48 7.78 5.64 -11.87
N GLU A 49 8.97 5.32 -12.34
CA GLU A 49 10.20 5.54 -11.57
C GLU A 49 10.41 6.99 -11.19
N GLU A 50 10.01 7.93 -12.06
CA GLU A 50 10.13 9.37 -11.79
C GLU A 50 9.43 9.75 -10.49
N LEU A 51 8.19 9.29 -10.30
CA LEU A 51 7.46 9.62 -9.08
C LEU A 51 8.12 9.01 -7.86
N CYS A 52 8.53 7.75 -7.97
CA CYS A 52 9.17 7.04 -6.85
C CYS A 52 10.43 7.77 -6.37
N ALA A 53 11.27 8.20 -7.31
CA ALA A 53 12.49 8.94 -6.96
C ALA A 53 12.16 10.26 -6.27
N LYS A 54 11.15 10.99 -6.78
CA LYS A 54 10.76 12.27 -6.20
C LYS A 54 10.15 12.11 -4.80
N LEU A 55 9.39 11.03 -4.57
CA LEU A 55 8.83 10.76 -3.25
C LEU A 55 9.95 10.52 -2.23
N ILE A 56 10.97 9.74 -2.61
CA ILE A 56 12.14 9.52 -1.74
C ILE A 56 12.81 10.85 -1.40
N GLU A 57 13.06 11.67 -2.41
CA GLU A 57 13.73 12.96 -2.21
C GLU A 57 12.90 13.89 -1.31
N CYS A 58 11.58 13.92 -1.50
CA CYS A 58 10.70 14.74 -0.65
C CYS A 58 10.73 14.26 0.81
N ALA A 59 10.70 12.95 1.02
CA ALA A 59 10.78 12.40 2.38
C ALA A 59 12.13 12.74 3.02
N GLU A 60 13.22 12.51 2.30
CA GLU A 60 14.57 12.79 2.84
C GLU A 60 14.75 14.27 3.18
N ALA A 61 14.19 15.16 2.35
CA ALA A 61 14.32 16.60 2.56
C ALA A 61 13.67 17.07 3.87
N THR A 62 12.69 16.33 4.40
CA THR A 62 12.07 16.71 5.68
C THR A 62 13.00 16.54 6.88
N GLN A 63 13.90 15.59 6.82
CA GLN A 63 14.75 15.19 7.96
C GLN A 63 13.94 14.79 9.20
N LYS A 64 12.72 14.25 8.99
CA LYS A 64 11.79 13.90 10.07
C LYS A 64 11.61 12.39 10.26
N TRP A 65 12.58 11.61 9.87
CA TRP A 65 12.56 10.16 10.09
C TRP A 65 12.56 9.87 11.60
N THR A 66 11.81 8.83 11.98
CA THR A 66 11.70 8.46 13.40
C THR A 66 11.77 6.94 13.56
N HIS A 67 12.17 6.49 14.75
CA HIS A 67 12.16 5.07 15.14
C HIS A 67 11.07 4.78 16.16
N LYS A 68 10.18 5.75 16.43
CA LYS A 68 9.30 5.70 17.61
C LYS A 68 7.85 5.29 17.31
N ARG A 69 7.48 5.19 16.03
CA ARG A 69 6.06 4.95 15.70
C ARG A 69 5.61 3.50 15.97
N HIS A 70 6.52 2.55 15.92
CA HIS A 70 6.19 1.13 16.07
C HIS A 70 7.01 0.52 17.20
N ALA A 71 6.40 0.39 18.38
CA ALA A 71 7.13 0.00 19.59
C ALA A 71 7.68 -1.42 19.54
N PHE A 72 6.89 -2.37 19.02
CA PHE A 72 7.28 -3.78 19.04
C PHE A 72 8.02 -4.22 17.79
N TYR A 73 7.80 -3.54 16.68
CA TYR A 73 8.40 -3.87 15.39
C TYR A 73 8.97 -2.59 14.80
N PRO A 74 10.12 -2.12 15.35
CA PRO A 74 10.62 -0.80 14.99
C PRO A 74 11.05 -0.70 13.52
N THR A 75 10.73 0.44 12.93
CA THR A 75 11.16 0.82 11.60
C THR A 75 11.71 2.25 11.64
N THR A 76 12.47 2.62 10.63
CA THR A 76 12.82 4.02 10.39
C THR A 76 11.81 4.54 9.38
N ASP A 77 10.88 5.39 9.84
CA ASP A 77 9.76 5.75 8.98
C ASP A 77 9.22 7.15 9.26
N MET A 78 8.29 7.59 8.43
CA MET A 78 7.47 8.77 8.66
C MET A 78 6.15 8.61 7.92
N LEU A 79 5.08 9.28 8.40
CA LEU A 79 3.81 9.31 7.69
C LEU A 79 3.98 10.02 6.35
N VAL A 80 3.26 9.57 5.33
CA VAL A 80 3.24 10.23 4.02
C VAL A 80 2.74 11.66 4.17
N GLU A 81 1.84 11.89 5.13
CA GLU A 81 1.35 13.22 5.47
C GLU A 81 2.49 14.19 5.83
N THR A 82 3.59 13.68 6.40
CA THR A 82 4.71 14.52 6.87
C THR A 82 5.33 15.35 5.73
N PHE A 83 5.33 14.81 4.50
CA PHE A 83 5.82 15.59 3.35
C PHE A 83 4.68 16.02 2.41
N GLY A 84 3.44 16.04 2.92
CA GLY A 84 2.32 16.67 2.25
C GLY A 84 1.70 15.89 1.10
N PHE A 85 1.95 14.59 0.99
CA PHE A 85 1.50 13.81 -0.17
C PHE A 85 0.28 12.93 0.14
N ASP A 86 -0.20 12.89 1.38
CA ASP A 86 -1.19 11.90 1.80
C ASP A 86 -2.54 12.04 1.08
N ASP A 87 -3.02 13.27 0.87
CA ASP A 87 -4.30 13.48 0.20
C ASP A 87 -4.27 12.92 -1.22
N ILE A 88 -3.18 13.16 -1.94
CA ILE A 88 -3.00 12.64 -3.29
C ILE A 88 -2.87 11.12 -3.24
N TYR A 89 -2.04 10.62 -2.30
CA TYR A 89 -1.81 9.20 -2.18
C TYR A 89 -3.11 8.44 -1.88
N MET A 90 -3.98 8.99 -1.02
CA MET A 90 -5.26 8.35 -0.71
C MET A 90 -6.17 8.25 -1.93
N GLU A 91 -6.19 9.26 -2.81
CA GLU A 91 -6.95 9.18 -4.06
C GLU A 91 -6.43 8.03 -4.94
N ILE A 92 -5.10 7.95 -5.08
CA ILE A 92 -4.48 6.91 -5.90
C ILE A 92 -4.68 5.53 -5.27
N LEU A 93 -4.51 5.44 -3.95
CA LEU A 93 -4.69 4.18 -3.23
C LEU A 93 -6.11 3.65 -3.42
N ASP A 94 -7.11 4.50 -3.23
CA ASP A 94 -8.51 4.07 -3.32
C ASP A 94 -8.88 3.65 -4.76
N GLU A 95 -8.42 4.41 -5.75
CA GLU A 95 -8.76 4.12 -7.14
C GLU A 95 -7.99 2.90 -7.69
N TYR A 96 -6.70 2.79 -7.41
CA TYR A 96 -5.85 1.81 -8.07
C TYR A 96 -5.46 0.64 -7.17
N ILE A 97 -5.00 0.89 -5.96
CA ILE A 97 -4.60 -0.21 -5.07
C ILE A 97 -5.83 -0.94 -4.57
N MET A 98 -6.79 -0.20 -4.04
CA MET A 98 -8.06 -0.81 -3.62
C MET A 98 -8.90 -1.21 -4.82
N GLY A 99 -8.74 -0.56 -5.96
CA GLY A 99 -9.36 -1.00 -7.21
C GLY A 99 -8.96 -2.42 -7.54
N ALA A 100 -7.67 -2.70 -7.50
CA ALA A 100 -7.15 -4.06 -7.69
C ALA A 100 -7.66 -5.01 -6.59
N ALA A 101 -7.63 -4.57 -5.33
CA ALA A 101 -8.07 -5.39 -4.20
C ALA A 101 -9.54 -5.78 -4.31
N ARG A 102 -10.40 -4.84 -4.71
CA ARG A 102 -11.82 -5.11 -4.90
C ARG A 102 -12.04 -6.20 -5.94
N HIS A 103 -11.25 -6.18 -6.99
CA HIS A 103 -11.31 -7.20 -8.04
C HIS A 103 -10.75 -8.54 -7.53
N ILE A 104 -9.54 -8.52 -6.95
CA ILE A 104 -8.81 -9.72 -6.53
C ILE A 104 -9.57 -10.47 -5.43
N TYR A 105 -10.01 -9.74 -4.40
CA TYR A 105 -10.61 -10.32 -3.21
C TYR A 105 -12.14 -10.30 -3.25
N GLU A 106 -12.73 -9.92 -4.37
CA GLU A 106 -14.19 -9.89 -4.57
C GLU A 106 -14.90 -9.04 -3.51
N LEU A 107 -14.39 -7.80 -3.31
CA LEU A 107 -14.90 -6.91 -2.25
C LEU A 107 -15.93 -5.90 -2.74
N ALA A 108 -16.42 -6.04 -3.96
CA ALA A 108 -17.35 -5.06 -4.53
C ALA A 108 -18.64 -4.97 -3.70
N GLY A 109 -19.05 -3.75 -3.43
CA GLY A 109 -20.25 -3.46 -2.65
C GLY A 109 -19.98 -3.34 -1.15
N GLY A 110 -20.72 -2.47 -0.53
CA GLY A 110 -20.67 -2.32 0.92
C GLY A 110 -19.54 -1.44 1.42
N SER A 111 -18.98 -1.81 2.55
CA SER A 111 -18.03 -0.97 3.27
C SER A 111 -16.69 -0.78 2.55
N TRP A 112 -16.40 -1.61 1.54
CA TRP A 112 -15.17 -1.50 0.75
C TRP A 112 -15.32 -0.64 -0.50
N ASP A 113 -16.48 -0.04 -0.74
CA ASP A 113 -16.68 0.81 -1.92
C ASP A 113 -15.80 2.05 -1.88
N MET A 114 -15.57 2.63 -3.05
CA MET A 114 -14.75 3.85 -3.16
C MET A 114 -15.28 4.94 -2.24
N GLY A 115 -14.36 5.62 -1.59
CA GLY A 115 -14.68 6.66 -0.62
C GLY A 115 -14.90 6.13 0.79
N ASN A 116 -14.85 4.81 0.99
CA ASN A 116 -15.12 4.20 2.29
C ASN A 116 -13.86 3.61 2.93
N ILE A 117 -12.69 3.93 2.40
CA ILE A 117 -11.44 3.33 2.86
C ILE A 117 -10.71 4.27 3.80
N TYR A 118 -10.28 3.73 4.93
CA TYR A 118 -9.35 4.39 5.84
C TYR A 118 -7.99 3.70 5.69
N SER A 119 -6.94 4.47 5.59
CA SER A 119 -5.59 3.90 5.48
C SER A 119 -4.58 4.75 6.25
N GLU A 120 -3.70 4.06 6.97
CA GLU A 120 -2.50 4.69 7.51
C GLU A 120 -1.38 4.45 6.50
N ASN A 121 -0.77 5.53 6.02
CA ASN A 121 0.24 5.46 4.96
C ASN A 121 1.55 6.02 5.47
N PHE A 122 2.62 5.24 5.38
CA PHE A 122 3.93 5.69 5.86
C PHE A 122 5.04 5.16 4.96
N ILE A 123 6.10 5.95 4.84
CA ILE A 123 7.28 5.58 4.07
C ILE A 123 8.33 5.05 5.06
N ILE A 124 8.94 3.91 4.69
CA ILE A 124 9.99 3.28 5.49
C ILE A 124 11.27 3.28 4.68
N ARG A 125 12.41 3.47 5.37
CA ARG A 125 13.71 3.17 4.80
C ARG A 125 14.39 2.09 5.64
N TYR A 126 14.96 1.11 4.95
CA TYR A 126 15.76 0.05 5.57
C TYR A 126 17.19 0.18 5.09
N SER A 127 18.13 0.20 6.02
CA SER A 127 19.55 0.22 5.67
C SER A 127 20.35 -0.51 6.74
N PRO A 128 21.53 -1.04 6.38
CA PRO A 128 22.39 -1.68 7.40
C PRO A 128 22.82 -0.74 8.52
N GLU A 129 22.85 0.55 8.23
CA GLU A 129 23.28 1.56 9.20
C GLU A 129 22.19 1.94 10.21
N GLU A 130 20.94 1.56 9.92
CA GLU A 130 19.81 1.85 10.79
C GLU A 130 19.04 0.57 11.07
N GLN A 131 17.71 0.57 10.85
CA GLN A 131 16.89 -0.63 10.96
C GLN A 131 16.89 -1.33 9.59
N GLY A 132 17.69 -2.38 9.45
CA GLY A 132 17.89 -3.05 8.16
C GLY A 132 16.89 -4.13 7.84
N HIS A 133 16.09 -4.55 8.83
CA HIS A 133 15.12 -5.65 8.65
C HIS A 133 13.90 -5.40 9.53
N LEU A 134 12.88 -6.23 9.36
CA LEU A 134 11.72 -6.20 10.24
C LEU A 134 11.32 -7.64 10.58
N SER A 135 11.25 -7.94 11.87
CA SER A 135 10.96 -9.28 12.36
C SER A 135 9.56 -9.74 11.94
N LEU A 136 9.35 -11.05 11.95
CA LEU A 136 8.07 -11.64 11.60
C LEU A 136 6.94 -11.11 12.50
N HIS A 137 5.88 -10.62 11.87
CA HIS A 137 4.75 -10.02 12.57
C HIS A 137 3.48 -10.15 11.73
N TYR A 138 2.35 -9.83 12.35
CA TYR A 138 1.08 -9.64 11.65
C TYR A 138 0.76 -8.15 11.62
N ASP A 139 0.21 -7.67 10.51
CA ASP A 139 -0.28 -6.30 10.44
C ASP A 139 -1.66 -6.20 11.11
N GLN A 140 -1.96 -5.03 11.64
CA GLN A 140 -3.27 -4.78 12.29
C GLN A 140 -4.34 -4.37 11.29
N SER A 141 -4.03 -4.37 10.02
CA SER A 141 -4.94 -4.03 8.94
C SER A 141 -5.75 -5.24 8.48
N LYS A 142 -6.81 -4.99 7.73
CA LYS A 142 -7.50 -6.05 6.99
C LYS A 142 -6.76 -6.37 5.69
N ILE A 143 -6.29 -5.32 5.01
CA ILE A 143 -5.46 -5.45 3.81
C ILE A 143 -4.24 -4.57 3.99
N SER A 144 -3.09 -5.07 3.61
CA SER A 144 -1.84 -4.30 3.62
C SER A 144 -1.24 -4.27 2.24
N CYS A 145 -0.51 -3.21 1.95
CA CYS A 145 0.34 -3.21 0.77
C CYS A 145 1.65 -2.50 1.05
N ASN A 146 2.63 -2.78 0.21
CA ASN A 146 3.82 -1.95 0.13
C ASN A 146 4.12 -1.64 -1.33
N VAL A 147 4.57 -0.42 -1.56
CA VAL A 147 4.97 0.07 -2.88
C VAL A 147 6.48 0.21 -2.88
N ALA A 148 7.15 -0.48 -3.78
CA ALA A 148 8.61 -0.40 -3.92
C ALA A 148 8.99 0.92 -4.55
N LEU A 149 9.83 1.71 -3.89
CA LEU A 149 10.23 3.02 -4.41
C LEU A 149 11.60 3.02 -5.08
N ASN A 150 12.41 1.98 -4.85
CA ASN A 150 13.73 1.88 -5.50
C ASN A 150 14.20 0.43 -5.58
N GLU A 151 15.30 0.23 -6.30
CA GLU A 151 15.92 -1.09 -6.47
C GLU A 151 17.42 -1.07 -6.20
N ASP A 152 18.01 0.07 -5.89
CA ASP A 152 19.48 0.21 -5.74
C ASP A 152 19.95 -0.18 -4.35
N PHE A 153 19.68 -1.44 -3.99
CA PHE A 153 20.09 -2.05 -2.72
C PHE A 153 20.28 -3.56 -2.92
N GLU A 154 20.92 -4.21 -1.96
CA GLU A 154 21.10 -5.66 -1.97
C GLU A 154 20.37 -6.28 -0.78
N GLY A 155 19.72 -7.43 -1.01
CA GLY A 155 18.89 -8.09 0.00
C GLY A 155 17.44 -7.64 -0.08
N GLY A 156 16.80 -7.53 1.07
CA GLY A 156 15.43 -7.04 1.18
C GLY A 156 14.38 -8.02 0.71
N GLY A 157 13.20 -7.48 0.47
CA GLY A 157 12.01 -8.28 0.13
C GLY A 157 11.16 -8.56 1.35
N THR A 158 9.97 -9.10 1.13
CA THR A 158 9.02 -9.44 2.18
C THR A 158 8.84 -10.96 2.23
N TYR A 159 9.18 -11.55 3.36
CA TYR A 159 9.09 -13.01 3.53
C TYR A 159 7.78 -13.35 4.23
N PHE A 160 6.98 -14.22 3.59
CA PHE A 160 5.71 -14.71 4.11
C PHE A 160 5.95 -16.12 4.69
N SER A 161 5.98 -16.22 6.02
CA SER A 161 6.47 -17.43 6.69
C SER A 161 5.54 -18.63 6.48
N ARG A 162 4.22 -18.44 6.54
CA ARG A 162 3.26 -19.53 6.34
C ARG A 162 3.41 -20.15 4.95
N HIS A 163 3.69 -19.33 3.95
CA HIS A 163 3.78 -19.76 2.55
C HIS A 163 5.22 -20.08 2.13
N LYS A 164 6.19 -19.82 3.01
CA LYS A 164 7.62 -20.03 2.73
C LYS A 164 8.04 -19.33 1.44
N LYS A 165 7.55 -18.10 1.26
CA LYS A 165 7.74 -17.35 0.02
C LYS A 165 8.37 -15.99 0.28
N LEU A 166 9.41 -15.67 -0.46
CA LEU A 166 10.01 -14.34 -0.47
C LEU A 166 9.43 -13.55 -1.64
N ALA A 167 8.70 -12.49 -1.33
CA ALA A 167 8.14 -11.61 -2.33
C ALA A 167 9.12 -10.49 -2.62
N LYS A 168 9.60 -10.42 -3.85
CA LYS A 168 10.42 -9.30 -4.33
C LYS A 168 9.67 -8.63 -5.48
N PRO A 169 9.51 -7.30 -5.44
CA PRO A 169 8.84 -6.60 -6.54
C PRO A 169 9.57 -6.79 -7.85
N LYS A 170 8.84 -6.85 -8.95
CA LYS A 170 9.42 -6.94 -10.29
C LYS A 170 10.15 -5.66 -10.68
N GLY A 171 9.86 -4.55 -10.03
CA GLY A 171 10.49 -3.28 -10.36
C GLY A 171 10.04 -2.17 -9.44
N THR A 172 10.67 -1.04 -9.61
CA THR A 172 10.31 0.20 -8.92
C THR A 172 8.88 0.59 -9.29
N GLY A 173 8.10 1.00 -8.27
CA GLY A 173 6.71 1.40 -8.47
C GLY A 173 5.72 0.25 -8.44
N TYR A 174 6.18 -0.99 -8.21
CA TYR A 174 5.28 -2.14 -8.06
C TYR A 174 4.69 -2.17 -6.66
N VAL A 175 3.42 -2.57 -6.59
CA VAL A 175 2.68 -2.78 -5.34
C VAL A 175 2.68 -4.28 -5.03
N THR A 176 2.96 -4.62 -3.77
CA THR A 176 2.69 -5.95 -3.23
C THR A 176 1.53 -5.80 -2.25
N ILE A 177 0.44 -6.55 -2.46
CA ILE A 177 -0.76 -6.45 -1.65
C ILE A 177 -1.08 -7.82 -1.04
N HIS A 178 -1.55 -7.83 0.21
CA HIS A 178 -1.87 -9.08 0.91
C HIS A 178 -2.85 -8.82 2.06
N PRO A 179 -3.55 -9.87 2.53
CA PRO A 179 -4.34 -9.73 3.76
C PRO A 179 -3.44 -9.36 4.94
N GLY A 180 -3.96 -8.61 5.87
CA GLY A 180 -3.30 -8.35 7.14
C GLY A 180 -3.60 -9.45 8.15
N GLN A 181 -3.51 -9.15 9.43
CA GLN A 181 -3.93 -9.99 10.54
C GLN A 181 -3.37 -11.42 10.49
N ILE A 182 -4.15 -12.42 10.90
CA ILE A 182 -3.63 -13.70 11.37
C ILE A 182 -3.18 -14.69 10.28
N THR A 183 -3.47 -14.43 9.02
CA THR A 183 -3.16 -15.41 7.97
C THR A 183 -1.83 -15.17 7.29
N HIS A 184 -1.31 -13.92 7.31
CA HIS A 184 -0.14 -13.55 6.51
C HIS A 184 1.00 -12.98 7.36
N LYS A 185 1.50 -13.82 8.28
CA LYS A 185 2.69 -13.47 9.06
C LYS A 185 3.87 -13.25 8.12
N HIS A 186 4.53 -12.10 8.26
CA HIS A 186 5.59 -11.72 7.34
C HIS A 186 6.63 -10.85 8.01
N GLY A 187 7.76 -10.65 7.33
CA GLY A 187 8.83 -9.78 7.81
C GLY A 187 9.63 -9.21 6.66
N GLY A 188 10.35 -8.14 6.95
CA GLY A 188 11.27 -7.53 6.00
C GLY A 188 12.64 -8.20 6.08
N MET A 189 13.06 -8.83 4.99
CA MET A 189 14.38 -9.45 4.96
C MET A 189 15.48 -8.41 5.02
N PRO A 190 16.63 -8.74 5.62
CA PRO A 190 17.71 -7.76 5.79
C PRO A 190 18.18 -7.14 4.46
N VAL A 191 18.37 -5.83 4.53
CA VAL A 191 19.06 -5.08 3.48
C VAL A 191 20.55 -5.11 3.85
N ASN A 192 21.37 -5.64 2.94
CA ASN A 192 22.78 -5.86 3.21
C ASN A 192 23.67 -4.72 2.73
N LYS A 193 23.18 -3.95 1.74
CA LYS A 193 23.91 -2.84 1.16
C LYS A 193 22.90 -1.86 0.53
N GLY A 194 23.15 -0.57 0.65
CA GLY A 194 22.25 0.45 0.12
C GLY A 194 21.07 0.69 1.04
N THR A 195 20.07 1.40 0.54
CA THR A 195 18.87 1.74 1.30
C THR A 195 17.64 1.34 0.50
N ARG A 196 16.75 0.58 1.12
CA ARG A 196 15.47 0.18 0.52
C ARG A 196 14.37 1.11 1.02
N TYR A 197 13.61 1.68 0.10
CA TYR A 197 12.47 2.55 0.42
C TYR A 197 11.17 1.91 -0.05
N ILE A 198 10.17 1.91 0.82
CA ILE A 198 8.82 1.45 0.47
C ILE A 198 7.78 2.38 1.11
N ILE A 199 6.60 2.50 0.49
CA ILE A 199 5.43 3.05 1.19
C ILE A 199 4.58 1.87 1.62
N VAL A 200 4.24 1.85 2.92
CA VAL A 200 3.35 0.83 3.48
C VAL A 200 1.99 1.46 3.76
N SER A 201 0.93 0.72 3.46
CA SER A 201 -0.44 1.15 3.77
C SER A 201 -1.17 0.06 4.53
N PHE A 202 -1.80 0.45 5.64
CA PHE A 202 -2.68 -0.41 6.44
C PHE A 202 -4.11 0.01 6.14
N MET A 203 -4.82 -0.80 5.36
CA MET A 203 -6.14 -0.43 4.82
C MET A 203 -7.27 -1.15 5.54
N ASN A 204 -8.29 -0.38 5.89
CA ASN A 204 -9.50 -0.86 6.57
C ASN A 204 -10.71 -0.11 6.03
N GLU A 205 -11.90 -0.69 6.18
CA GLU A 205 -13.13 0.03 5.88
C GLU A 205 -13.35 1.15 6.88
N ASP A 206 -13.98 2.22 6.45
CA ASP A 206 -14.35 3.32 7.32
C ASP A 206 -15.47 2.87 8.25
N LYS A 207 -15.16 2.70 9.52
CA LYS A 207 -16.10 2.20 10.53
C LYS A 207 -17.31 3.13 10.72
N GLN A 208 -17.20 4.41 10.38
CA GLN A 208 -18.32 5.32 10.53
C GLN A 208 -19.46 4.98 9.56
N ARG A 209 -19.14 4.36 8.43
CA ARG A 209 -20.17 3.97 7.44
C ARG A 209 -20.80 2.61 7.73
N GLU A 210 -20.15 1.80 8.55
CA GLU A 210 -20.76 0.56 9.02
C GLU A 210 -22.01 0.77 9.87
N UNK A 211 -22.02 1.60 10.30
CA UNK A 211 -23.04 2.00 11.15
C UNK A 211 -24.36 2.21 10.53
N HIS A 212 -24.19 2.24 9.35
CA HIS A 212 -25.48 2.40 8.68
C HIS A 212 -26.27 1.10 8.63
N ILE A 213 -25.63 -0.03 8.81
CA ILE A 213 -26.33 -1.30 8.94
C ILE A 213 -26.45 -1.61 10.42
N LYS A 214 -27.63 -1.29 10.99
CA LYS A 214 -27.83 -1.35 12.43
C LYS A 214 -28.12 -2.76 12.96
N SER A 215 -28.44 -3.67 12.08
CA SER A 215 -28.77 -5.03 12.53
C SER A 215 -28.55 -6.05 11.41
N LEU A 216 -28.45 -7.31 11.80
CA LEU A 216 -28.40 -8.42 10.86
C LEU A 216 -29.70 -8.52 10.05
N GLU A 217 -30.81 -8.11 10.64
CA GLU A 217 -32.09 -8.11 9.96
C GLU A 217 -32.10 -7.15 8.79
N GLU A 218 -31.61 -5.92 9.01
CA GLU A 218 -31.46 -4.93 7.93
C GLU A 218 -30.56 -5.43 6.82
N PHE A 219 -29.45 -6.07 7.21
CA PHE A 219 -28.51 -6.64 6.24
C PHE A 219 -29.19 -7.75 5.44
N ALA A 220 -29.88 -8.67 6.12
CA ALA A 220 -30.54 -9.79 5.49
C ALA A 220 -31.63 -9.32 4.52
N ASP A 221 -32.41 -8.34 4.94
CA ASP A 221 -33.47 -7.76 4.11
C ASP A 221 -32.90 -7.14 2.83
N ARG A 222 -31.84 -6.33 2.98
CA ARG A 222 -31.20 -5.70 1.83
C ARG A 222 -30.64 -6.69 0.82
N ASN A 223 -30.22 -7.86 1.27
CA ASN A 223 -29.58 -8.87 0.44
C ASN A 223 -30.54 -10.01 0.06
N GLY A 224 -31.81 -9.87 0.35
CA GLY A 224 -32.82 -10.82 -0.07
C GLY A 224 -32.75 -12.18 0.63
N TYR A 225 -32.21 -12.22 1.85
CA TYR A 225 -32.13 -13.48 2.58
C TYR A 225 -33.48 -13.97 3.09
N TYR A 226 -34.46 -13.04 3.15
CA TYR A 226 -35.79 -13.38 3.64
C TYR A 226 -36.83 -13.52 2.51
N ASP A 227 -36.40 -13.32 1.27
CA ASP A 227 -37.30 -13.41 0.13
C ASP A 227 -37.51 -14.87 -0.25
N LYS A 228 -38.61 -15.46 0.26
CA LYS A 228 -39.12 -16.75 -0.20
C LYS A 228 -40.59 -16.90 0.10
#